data_0426dc26c4ea7a6d5f1618b7985ba33f
#
_entry.id   0426dc26c4ea7a6d5f1618b7985ba33f
#
_cell.length_a   1.000
_cell.length_b   1.000
_cell.length_c   1.000
_cell.angle_alpha   90.00
_cell.angle_beta   90.00
_cell.angle_gamma   90.00
#
_symmetry.space_group_name_H-M   'P 1'
#
loop_
_entity.id
_entity.type
_entity.pdbx_description
1 polymer ?
#
loop_
_entity_poly.entity_id
_entity_poly.type
_entity_poly.pdbx_seq_one_letter_code
_entity_poly.pdbx_strand_id
1 'polypeptide(L)'
;MVSEKTAYNYLNAGLFDADKMDCPRIIRMRPRRSTPKLKIDRHCYEGRTYEDFMRFIADNPDVPVVQMDSVIGNKSGKVLLTMFSQNTNLLLAFLRDHNTARSVLDVFNDLYAMFGRETYCRLFPVILTDRGSEFSNPVPIEQDENDELRSLVFYCNPSAPYQKGGIEVAHELVRRVLPKGKSFDDLQQEDIDLMLSHINSYKRGKLNSRSAYQLFSFIYGDDILPKLNIREIEANDIVLSPKLLKK
;
A
#
# COMPACT_ATOMS: atom_id res chain seq x y z
N MET A 1 -23.46 -13.44 -29.83
CA MET A 1 -22.85 -13.03 -28.55
C MET A 1 -23.83 -12.18 -27.80
N VAL A 2 -24.17 -12.51 -26.55
CA VAL A 2 -25.13 -11.69 -25.75
C VAL A 2 -24.42 -10.48 -25.15
N SER A 3 -25.15 -9.39 -24.89
CA SER A 3 -24.58 -8.22 -24.22
C SER A 3 -24.26 -8.52 -22.76
N GLU A 4 -23.34 -7.77 -22.17
CA GLU A 4 -22.97 -7.88 -20.74
C GLU A 4 -24.23 -7.74 -19.84
N LYS A 5 -25.09 -6.79 -20.13
CA LYS A 5 -26.37 -6.58 -19.45
C LYS A 5 -27.27 -7.81 -19.53
N THR A 6 -27.33 -8.46 -20.68
CA THR A 6 -28.11 -9.70 -20.88
C THR A 6 -27.55 -10.85 -20.09
N ALA A 7 -26.21 -10.98 -20.01
CA ALA A 7 -25.54 -12.00 -19.19
C ALA A 7 -25.86 -11.83 -17.69
N TYR A 8 -25.86 -10.60 -17.18
CA TYR A 8 -26.28 -10.32 -15.80
C TYR A 8 -27.77 -10.60 -15.56
N ASN A 9 -28.64 -10.36 -16.55
CA ASN A 9 -30.06 -10.70 -16.43
C ASN A 9 -30.25 -12.21 -16.35
N TYR A 10 -29.49 -13.01 -17.13
CA TYR A 10 -29.53 -14.48 -17.07
C TYR A 10 -29.00 -15.02 -15.73
N LEU A 11 -27.93 -14.42 -15.20
CA LEU A 11 -27.41 -14.75 -13.89
C LEU A 11 -28.48 -14.47 -12.79
N ASN A 12 -29.16 -13.31 -12.89
CA ASN A 12 -30.23 -12.95 -11.95
C ASN A 12 -31.46 -13.87 -12.04
N ALA A 13 -31.71 -14.43 -13.23
CA ALA A 13 -32.80 -15.37 -13.48
C ALA A 13 -32.44 -16.84 -13.15
N GLY A 14 -31.21 -17.12 -12.69
CA GLY A 14 -30.77 -18.47 -12.36
C GLY A 14 -30.63 -19.39 -13.57
N LEU A 15 -30.30 -18.82 -14.74
CA LEU A 15 -30.14 -19.60 -15.99
C LEU A 15 -28.71 -20.10 -16.19
N PHE A 16 -27.81 -19.83 -15.27
CA PHE A 16 -26.44 -20.33 -15.24
C PHE A 16 -26.21 -21.19 -14.00
N ASP A 17 -25.26 -22.11 -14.06
CA ASP A 17 -24.76 -22.85 -12.90
C ASP A 17 -24.07 -21.93 -11.88
N ALA A 18 -23.54 -20.79 -12.34
CA ALA A 18 -23.01 -19.72 -11.49
C ALA A 18 -24.15 -18.87 -10.91
N ASP A 19 -24.01 -18.44 -9.66
CA ASP A 19 -24.95 -17.56 -8.99
C ASP A 19 -24.33 -16.19 -8.62
N LYS A 20 -25.11 -15.34 -7.96
CA LYS A 20 -24.64 -14.01 -7.50
C LYS A 20 -23.48 -14.10 -6.50
N MET A 21 -23.36 -15.22 -5.78
CA MET A 21 -22.29 -15.44 -4.80
C MET A 21 -20.94 -15.63 -5.48
N ASP A 22 -20.93 -16.14 -6.72
CA ASP A 22 -19.73 -16.32 -7.53
C ASP A 22 -19.21 -15.01 -8.13
N CYS A 23 -20.00 -13.93 -8.07
CA CYS A 23 -19.68 -12.61 -8.63
C CYS A 23 -19.32 -11.60 -7.53
N PRO A 24 -18.08 -11.52 -7.06
CA PRO A 24 -17.68 -10.73 -5.89
C PRO A 24 -17.93 -9.22 -6.02
N ARG A 25 -18.12 -8.69 -7.23
CA ARG A 25 -18.46 -7.28 -7.46
C ARG A 25 -19.96 -6.99 -7.36
N ILE A 26 -20.82 -7.99 -7.43
CA ILE A 26 -22.28 -7.85 -7.37
C ILE A 26 -22.76 -7.89 -5.91
N ILE A 27 -22.07 -8.61 -5.04
CA ILE A 27 -22.46 -8.77 -3.63
C ILE A 27 -22.07 -7.52 -2.85
N ARG A 28 -23.04 -6.67 -2.56
CA ARG A 28 -22.91 -5.58 -1.59
C ARG A 28 -23.22 -6.14 -0.20
N MET A 29 -22.19 -6.46 0.58
CA MET A 29 -22.37 -6.78 2.00
C MET A 29 -22.93 -5.56 2.73
N ARG A 30 -23.98 -5.74 3.56
CA ARG A 30 -24.45 -4.69 4.47
C ARG A 30 -23.31 -4.33 5.41
N PRO A 31 -22.96 -3.04 5.57
CA PRO A 31 -21.94 -2.63 6.53
C PRO A 31 -22.38 -3.08 7.94
N ARG A 32 -21.49 -3.79 8.64
CA ARG A 32 -21.74 -4.15 10.04
C ARG A 32 -21.85 -2.87 10.87
N ARG A 33 -22.73 -2.88 11.90
CA ARG A 33 -22.82 -1.79 12.87
C ARG A 33 -21.41 -1.46 13.37
N SER A 34 -21.02 -0.19 13.28
CA SER A 34 -19.70 0.29 13.65
C SER A 34 -19.42 0.00 15.12
N THR A 35 -18.30 -0.67 15.40
CA THR A 35 -17.70 -0.65 16.74
C THR A 35 -17.37 0.80 17.13
N PRO A 36 -17.46 1.16 18.44
CA PRO A 36 -17.10 2.50 18.88
C PRO A 36 -15.68 2.83 18.38
N LYS A 37 -15.55 3.91 17.62
CA LYS A 37 -14.24 4.39 17.17
C LYS A 37 -13.52 4.95 18.38
N LEU A 38 -12.28 4.52 18.63
CA LEU A 38 -11.36 5.18 19.54
C LEU A 38 -11.36 6.68 19.23
N LYS A 39 -11.47 7.52 20.28
CA LYS A 39 -11.33 8.97 20.14
C LYS A 39 -9.87 9.25 19.80
N ILE A 40 -9.57 9.52 18.55
CA ILE A 40 -8.26 9.98 18.10
C ILE A 40 -8.20 11.48 18.36
N ASP A 41 -7.09 11.95 18.91
CA ASP A 41 -6.80 13.36 19.01
C ASP A 41 -6.75 13.96 17.59
N ARG A 42 -7.61 14.94 17.33
CA ARG A 42 -7.72 15.57 16.01
C ARG A 42 -6.65 16.62 15.73
N HIS A 43 -5.90 17.04 16.75
CA HIS A 43 -4.80 17.99 16.57
C HIS A 43 -3.70 17.45 15.65
N CYS A 44 -3.53 16.13 15.56
CA CYS A 44 -2.55 15.55 14.64
C CYS A 44 -2.85 15.83 13.15
N TYR A 45 -4.06 16.27 12.80
CA TYR A 45 -4.46 16.61 11.42
C TYR A 45 -4.32 18.09 11.07
N GLU A 46 -4.03 18.96 12.05
CA GLU A 46 -3.86 20.40 11.80
C GLU A 46 -2.65 20.67 10.90
N GLY A 47 -2.88 21.41 9.81
CA GLY A 47 -1.86 21.65 8.78
C GLY A 47 -1.48 20.43 7.94
N ARG A 48 -2.20 19.29 8.08
CA ARG A 48 -1.93 18.03 7.39
C ARG A 48 -3.16 17.46 6.68
N THR A 49 -4.13 18.30 6.37
CA THR A 49 -5.35 17.89 5.65
C THR A 49 -5.06 17.56 4.19
N TYR A 50 -6.01 16.94 3.50
CA TYR A 50 -5.88 16.72 2.05
C TYR A 50 -5.82 18.04 1.28
N GLU A 51 -6.50 19.07 1.75
CA GLU A 51 -6.45 20.40 1.19
C GLU A 51 -5.07 21.04 1.35
N ASP A 52 -4.39 20.80 2.50
CA ASP A 52 -2.99 21.23 2.72
C ASP A 52 -2.05 20.48 1.79
N PHE A 53 -2.26 19.17 1.63
CA PHE A 53 -1.54 18.33 0.66
C PHE A 53 -1.66 18.90 -0.75
N MET A 54 -2.86 19.20 -1.21
CA MET A 54 -3.09 19.72 -2.56
C MET A 54 -2.41 21.07 -2.79
N ARG A 55 -2.40 21.95 -1.78
CA ARG A 55 -1.65 23.22 -1.83
C ARG A 55 -0.15 22.95 -1.92
N PHE A 56 0.36 22.08 -1.07
CA PHE A 56 1.79 21.74 -1.07
C PHE A 56 2.24 21.16 -2.42
N ILE A 57 1.48 20.23 -3.00
CA ILE A 57 1.81 19.65 -4.31
C ILE A 57 1.69 20.67 -5.45
N ALA A 58 0.76 21.63 -5.37
CA ALA A 58 0.66 22.71 -6.36
C ALA A 58 1.91 23.58 -6.39
N ASP A 59 2.51 23.83 -5.21
CA ASP A 59 3.75 24.60 -5.08
C ASP A 59 5.02 23.75 -5.35
N ASN A 60 4.90 22.40 -5.24
CA ASN A 60 6.01 21.44 -5.39
C ASN A 60 5.61 20.27 -6.30
N PRO A 61 5.36 20.48 -7.61
CA PRO A 61 4.76 19.48 -8.49
C PRO A 61 5.64 18.24 -8.74
N ASP A 62 6.94 18.37 -8.61
CA ASP A 62 7.90 17.30 -8.89
C ASP A 62 8.29 16.47 -7.65
N VAL A 63 7.74 16.82 -6.46
CA VAL A 63 8.09 16.10 -5.24
C VAL A 63 7.50 14.68 -5.25
N PRO A 64 8.29 13.64 -4.95
CA PRO A 64 7.78 12.29 -4.86
C PRO A 64 6.74 12.14 -3.74
N VAL A 65 5.63 11.49 -4.06
CA VAL A 65 4.58 11.18 -3.08
C VAL A 65 4.52 9.67 -2.84
N VAL A 66 4.54 9.29 -1.58
CA VAL A 66 4.35 7.91 -1.14
C VAL A 66 2.98 7.78 -0.49
N GLN A 67 2.11 6.97 -1.07
CA GLN A 67 0.84 6.60 -0.46
C GLN A 67 1.09 5.48 0.56
N MET A 68 0.52 5.59 1.75
CA MET A 68 0.69 4.63 2.83
C MET A 68 -0.65 4.08 3.30
N ASP A 69 -0.69 2.77 3.61
CA ASP A 69 -1.88 2.09 4.10
C ASP A 69 -1.52 0.82 4.88
N SER A 70 -2.46 0.26 5.63
CA SER A 70 -2.32 -1.02 6.32
C SER A 70 -3.16 -2.11 5.67
N VAL A 71 -2.54 -3.24 5.33
CA VAL A 71 -3.24 -4.43 4.83
C VAL A 71 -3.38 -5.44 5.95
N ILE A 72 -4.63 -5.70 6.34
CA ILE A 72 -4.98 -6.63 7.42
C ILE A 72 -5.36 -7.99 6.81
N GLY A 73 -4.75 -9.06 7.33
CA GLY A 73 -5.14 -10.44 7.05
C GLY A 73 -6.34 -10.85 7.92
N ASN A 74 -6.06 -11.23 9.15
CA ASN A 74 -7.03 -11.49 10.21
C ASN A 74 -7.07 -10.32 11.20
N LYS A 75 -8.18 -10.22 11.96
CA LYS A 75 -8.42 -9.07 12.86
C LYS A 75 -7.43 -8.92 14.02
N SER A 76 -6.72 -9.96 14.41
CA SER A 76 -5.85 -9.99 15.60
C SER A 76 -4.46 -10.53 15.33
N GLY A 77 -4.04 -10.62 14.08
CA GLY A 77 -2.73 -11.15 13.69
C GLY A 77 -1.80 -10.08 13.15
N LYS A 78 -0.68 -10.53 12.59
CA LYS A 78 0.27 -9.68 11.87
C LYS A 78 -0.41 -8.88 10.76
N VAL A 79 0.12 -7.69 10.50
CA VAL A 79 -0.39 -6.75 9.48
C VAL A 79 0.76 -6.27 8.60
N LEU A 80 0.44 -5.88 7.36
CA LEU A 80 1.41 -5.24 6.48
C LEU A 80 1.23 -3.72 6.53
N LEU A 81 2.30 -2.98 6.73
CA LEU A 81 2.39 -1.59 6.33
C LEU A 81 2.80 -1.55 4.88
N THR A 82 2.01 -0.95 4.03
CA THR A 82 2.30 -0.82 2.60
C THR A 82 2.61 0.62 2.24
N MET A 83 3.59 0.83 1.38
CA MET A 83 4.01 2.13 0.87
C MET A 83 4.10 2.05 -0.65
N PHE A 84 3.39 2.92 -1.34
CA PHE A 84 3.33 2.96 -2.79
C PHE A 84 3.87 4.29 -3.29
N SER A 85 4.98 4.25 -4.02
CA SER A 85 5.58 5.41 -4.66
C SER A 85 4.82 5.77 -5.94
N GLN A 86 4.23 6.97 -5.99
CA GLN A 86 3.40 7.39 -7.13
C GLN A 86 4.20 7.57 -8.42
N ASN A 87 5.43 8.08 -8.33
CA ASN A 87 6.27 8.37 -9.49
C ASN A 87 6.87 7.11 -10.15
N THR A 88 7.12 6.05 -9.39
CA THR A 88 7.72 4.80 -9.89
C THR A 88 6.75 3.64 -9.92
N ASN A 89 5.59 3.77 -9.27
CA ASN A 89 4.65 2.69 -8.98
C ASN A 89 5.27 1.52 -8.17
N LEU A 90 6.39 1.77 -7.49
CA LEU A 90 7.01 0.78 -6.61
C LEU A 90 6.12 0.57 -5.38
N LEU A 91 5.93 -0.69 -5.03
CA LEU A 91 5.28 -1.09 -3.79
C LEU A 91 6.31 -1.64 -2.82
N LEU A 92 6.34 -1.10 -1.61
CA LEU A 92 7.03 -1.67 -0.46
C LEU A 92 5.99 -2.18 0.54
N ALA A 93 6.35 -3.19 1.33
CA ALA A 93 5.51 -3.69 2.41
C ALA A 93 6.37 -4.25 3.55
N PHE A 94 5.97 -3.96 4.78
CA PHE A 94 6.68 -4.35 6.00
C PHE A 94 5.72 -5.10 6.91
N LEU A 95 6.14 -6.29 7.33
CA LEU A 95 5.37 -7.14 8.22
C LEU A 95 5.51 -6.64 9.66
N ARG A 96 4.38 -6.41 10.33
CA ARG A 96 4.33 -5.92 11.71
C ARG A 96 3.50 -6.86 12.57
N ASP A 97 3.91 -7.12 13.79
CA ASP A 97 3.16 -7.99 14.72
C ASP A 97 1.86 -7.36 15.18
N HIS A 98 1.80 -6.03 15.30
CA HIS A 98 0.64 -5.30 15.78
C HIS A 98 0.36 -4.05 14.93
N ASN A 99 -0.92 -3.72 14.74
CA ASN A 99 -1.33 -2.51 14.05
C ASN A 99 -1.38 -1.30 14.99
N THR A 100 -0.21 -0.76 15.34
CA THR A 100 -0.04 0.35 16.27
C THR A 100 0.78 1.48 15.66
N ALA A 101 0.63 2.70 16.17
CA ALA A 101 1.44 3.85 15.74
C ALA A 101 2.94 3.62 16.04
N ARG A 102 3.27 2.92 17.13
CA ARG A 102 4.66 2.57 17.46
C ARG A 102 5.28 1.69 16.39
N SER A 103 4.59 0.61 15.98
CA SER A 103 5.14 -0.31 14.97
C SER A 103 5.25 0.33 13.58
N VAL A 104 4.45 1.36 13.27
CA VAL A 104 4.65 2.20 12.07
C VAL A 104 5.93 3.01 12.19
N LEU A 105 6.12 3.70 13.32
CA LEU A 105 7.32 4.50 13.57
C LEU A 105 8.60 3.66 13.52
N ASP A 106 8.57 2.45 14.07
CA ASP A 106 9.72 1.53 14.06
C ASP A 106 10.16 1.25 12.61
N VAL A 107 9.21 0.98 11.68
CA VAL A 107 9.53 0.80 10.24
C VAL A 107 10.20 2.05 9.64
N PHE A 108 9.71 3.25 9.96
CA PHE A 108 10.33 4.48 9.45
C PHE A 108 11.74 4.71 10.00
N ASN A 109 11.96 4.39 11.26
CA ASN A 109 13.28 4.49 11.88
C ASN A 109 14.27 3.47 11.30
N ASP A 110 13.82 2.23 11.05
CA ASP A 110 14.63 1.20 10.40
C ASP A 110 15.02 1.63 8.97
N LEU A 111 14.08 2.19 8.20
CA LEU A 111 14.36 2.74 6.87
C LEU A 111 15.32 3.93 6.92
N TYR A 112 15.15 4.83 7.89
CA TYR A 112 16.03 5.98 8.08
C TYR A 112 17.46 5.54 8.44
N ALA A 113 17.60 4.57 9.35
CA ALA A 113 18.89 4.00 9.73
C ALA A 113 19.56 3.26 8.54
N MET A 114 18.77 2.52 7.74
CA MET A 114 19.26 1.77 6.59
C MET A 114 19.78 2.67 5.47
N PHE A 115 19.06 3.74 5.14
CA PHE A 115 19.37 4.58 3.99
C PHE A 115 20.19 5.83 4.31
N GLY A 116 20.17 6.27 5.57
CA GLY A 116 20.68 7.56 5.97
C GLY A 116 19.77 8.70 5.50
N ARG A 117 19.99 9.90 6.06
CA ARG A 117 19.13 11.08 5.87
C ARG A 117 18.90 11.43 4.40
N GLU A 118 19.99 11.59 3.64
CA GLU A 118 19.93 12.07 2.27
C GLU A 118 19.05 11.16 1.39
N THR A 119 19.32 9.86 1.41
CA THR A 119 18.57 8.89 0.61
C THR A 119 17.14 8.76 1.10
N TYR A 120 16.93 8.72 2.41
CA TYR A 120 15.59 8.61 3.01
C TYR A 120 14.72 9.81 2.61
N CYS A 121 15.19 11.05 2.79
CA CYS A 121 14.43 12.26 2.43
C CYS A 121 14.11 12.32 0.93
N ARG A 122 14.97 11.75 0.07
CA ARG A 122 14.71 11.65 -1.36
C ARG A 122 13.64 10.61 -1.71
N LEU A 123 13.55 9.51 -0.94
CA LEU A 123 12.61 8.42 -1.18
C LEU A 123 11.23 8.69 -0.55
N PHE A 124 11.18 9.31 0.61
CA PHE A 124 9.97 9.48 1.44
C PHE A 124 9.72 10.95 1.82
N PRO A 125 9.82 11.91 0.88
CA PRO A 125 9.68 13.34 1.23
C PRO A 125 8.25 13.69 1.65
N VAL A 126 7.25 13.07 1.00
CA VAL A 126 5.82 13.30 1.27
C VAL A 126 5.08 11.98 1.38
N ILE A 127 4.34 11.82 2.47
CA ILE A 127 3.56 10.64 2.78
C ILE A 127 2.08 11.03 2.83
N LEU A 128 1.25 10.34 2.06
CA LEU A 128 -0.20 10.50 2.05
C LEU A 128 -0.85 9.24 2.61
N THR A 129 -1.58 9.37 3.73
CA THR A 129 -2.21 8.24 4.40
C THR A 129 -3.68 8.50 4.72
N ASP A 130 -4.41 7.50 5.21
CA ASP A 130 -5.74 7.71 5.77
C ASP A 130 -5.65 8.12 7.25
N ARG A 131 -6.82 8.24 7.89
CA ARG A 131 -6.93 8.60 9.31
C ARG A 131 -7.03 7.36 10.21
N GLY A 132 -6.25 6.31 9.90
CA GLY A 132 -6.13 5.15 10.77
C GLY A 132 -5.51 5.49 12.13
N SER A 133 -5.88 4.76 13.17
CA SER A 133 -5.32 4.98 14.52
C SER A 133 -3.81 4.74 14.56
N GLU A 134 -3.31 3.86 13.73
CA GLU A 134 -1.89 3.57 13.55
C GLU A 134 -1.09 4.71 12.93
N PHE A 135 -1.76 5.65 12.29
CA PHE A 135 -1.14 6.84 11.67
C PHE A 135 -1.40 8.13 12.47
N SER A 136 -1.94 8.03 13.69
CA SER A 136 -2.33 9.19 14.50
C SER A 136 -1.18 9.94 15.17
N ASN A 137 0.07 9.50 14.99
CA ASN A 137 1.25 10.17 15.55
C ASN A 137 2.24 10.56 14.43
N PRO A 138 1.98 11.65 13.68
CA PRO A 138 2.80 12.03 12.53
C PRO A 138 4.16 12.62 12.91
N VAL A 139 4.25 13.37 14.02
CA VAL A 139 5.45 14.15 14.36
C VAL A 139 6.73 13.30 14.40
N PRO A 140 6.77 12.12 15.07
CA PRO A 140 7.99 11.30 15.06
C PRO A 140 8.29 10.66 13.70
N ILE A 141 7.30 10.61 12.77
CA ILE A 141 7.54 10.17 11.38
C ILE A 141 8.18 11.32 10.60
N GLU A 142 7.75 12.55 10.86
CA GLU A 142 8.21 13.75 10.16
C GLU A 142 9.59 14.23 10.62
N GLN A 143 9.96 13.98 11.87
CA GLN A 143 11.20 14.45 12.47
C GLN A 143 12.13 13.28 12.83
N ASP A 144 13.43 13.53 12.77
CA ASP A 144 14.45 12.62 13.29
C ASP A 144 14.76 12.89 14.77
N GLU A 145 15.77 12.21 15.32
CA GLU A 145 16.20 12.33 16.72
C GLU A 145 16.74 13.73 17.08
N ASN A 146 17.07 14.55 16.08
CA ASN A 146 17.57 15.91 16.24
C ASN A 146 16.49 16.97 15.98
N ASP A 147 15.21 16.58 15.92
CA ASP A 147 14.07 17.40 15.53
C ASP A 147 14.19 17.98 14.09
N GLU A 148 15.04 17.38 13.24
CA GLU A 148 15.16 17.80 11.86
C GLU A 148 14.11 17.12 10.97
N LEU A 149 13.47 17.90 10.12
CA LEU A 149 12.44 17.40 9.20
C LEU A 149 13.01 16.37 8.22
N ARG A 150 12.40 15.19 8.15
CA ARG A 150 12.76 14.10 7.23
C ARG A 150 11.66 13.70 6.26
N SER A 151 10.39 13.99 6.60
CA SER A 151 9.21 13.71 5.77
C SER A 151 8.11 14.71 6.10
N LEU A 152 7.11 14.81 5.23
CA LEU A 152 5.84 15.49 5.52
C LEU A 152 4.71 14.46 5.44
N VAL A 153 3.82 14.45 6.44
CA VAL A 153 2.68 13.52 6.50
C VAL A 153 1.39 14.27 6.26
N PHE A 154 0.58 13.82 5.31
CA PHE A 154 -0.74 14.35 5.02
C PHE A 154 -1.79 13.25 5.09
N TYR A 155 -3.04 13.65 5.35
CA TYR A 155 -4.16 12.75 5.55
C TYR A 155 -5.26 12.94 4.52
N CYS A 156 -5.70 11.83 3.95
CA CYS A 156 -6.89 11.81 3.10
C CYS A 156 -8.14 12.20 3.88
N ASN A 157 -9.14 12.70 3.17
CA ASN A 157 -10.45 12.94 3.73
C ASN A 157 -11.13 11.61 4.13
N PRO A 158 -11.95 11.61 5.20
CA PRO A 158 -12.69 10.41 5.59
C PRO A 158 -13.54 9.87 4.45
N SER A 159 -13.50 8.55 4.25
CA SER A 159 -14.26 7.85 3.20
C SER A 159 -13.99 8.32 1.76
N ALA A 160 -12.77 8.80 1.49
CA ALA A 160 -12.32 9.25 0.17
C ALA A 160 -11.22 8.33 -0.42
N PRO A 161 -11.51 7.05 -0.72
CA PRO A 161 -10.52 6.09 -1.19
C PRO A 161 -9.84 6.53 -2.50
N TYR A 162 -10.57 7.25 -3.37
CA TYR A 162 -10.03 7.76 -4.63
C TYR A 162 -8.81 8.68 -4.47
N GLN A 163 -8.59 9.26 -3.28
CA GLN A 163 -7.41 10.10 -2.98
C GLN A 163 -6.12 9.27 -2.87
N LYS A 164 -6.23 7.94 -2.65
CA LYS A 164 -5.12 6.98 -2.61
C LYS A 164 -5.26 5.90 -3.70
N GLY A 165 -5.77 6.22 -4.87
CA GLY A 165 -6.08 5.23 -5.91
C GLY A 165 -4.89 4.39 -6.38
N GLY A 166 -3.65 4.90 -6.28
CA GLY A 166 -2.45 4.15 -6.67
C GLY A 166 -2.19 2.93 -5.78
N ILE A 167 -2.22 3.11 -4.47
CA ILE A 167 -1.99 2.02 -3.53
C ILE A 167 -3.14 1.00 -3.54
N GLU A 168 -4.38 1.42 -3.81
CA GLU A 168 -5.51 0.50 -3.93
C GLU A 168 -5.33 -0.48 -5.09
N VAL A 169 -4.88 0.03 -6.25
CA VAL A 169 -4.53 -0.82 -7.40
C VAL A 169 -3.36 -1.76 -7.07
N ALA A 170 -2.35 -1.29 -6.34
CA ALA A 170 -1.24 -2.12 -5.89
C ALA A 170 -1.71 -3.23 -4.92
N HIS A 171 -2.67 -2.93 -4.05
CA HIS A 171 -3.27 -3.92 -3.16
C HIS A 171 -4.02 -5.03 -3.90
N GLU A 172 -4.55 -4.79 -5.10
CA GLU A 172 -5.12 -5.88 -5.93
C GLU A 172 -4.05 -6.93 -6.25
N LEU A 173 -2.80 -6.53 -6.52
CA LEU A 173 -1.69 -7.45 -6.76
C LEU A 173 -1.29 -8.21 -5.49
N VAL A 174 -1.22 -7.50 -4.34
CA VAL A 174 -1.00 -8.14 -3.03
C VAL A 174 -2.08 -9.20 -2.77
N ARG A 175 -3.35 -8.88 -3.05
CA ARG A 175 -4.48 -9.80 -2.81
C ARG A 175 -4.53 -10.99 -3.76
N ARG A 176 -3.83 -10.97 -4.89
CA ARG A 176 -3.62 -12.17 -5.72
C ARG A 176 -2.73 -13.19 -5.02
N VAL A 177 -1.73 -12.74 -4.25
CA VAL A 177 -0.79 -13.60 -3.52
C VAL A 177 -1.30 -13.91 -2.11
N LEU A 178 -1.84 -12.90 -1.43
CA LEU A 178 -2.39 -12.95 -0.08
C LEU A 178 -3.89 -12.61 -0.08
N PRO A 179 -4.77 -13.59 -0.36
CA PRO A 179 -6.22 -13.38 -0.40
C PRO A 179 -6.78 -12.81 0.90
N LYS A 180 -7.92 -12.11 0.82
CA LYS A 180 -8.62 -11.60 2.01
C LYS A 180 -8.97 -12.74 2.97
N GLY A 181 -8.78 -12.49 4.27
CA GLY A 181 -9.09 -13.44 5.33
C GLY A 181 -7.97 -14.46 5.62
N LYS A 182 -6.88 -14.48 4.83
CA LYS A 182 -5.70 -15.28 5.16
C LYS A 182 -4.94 -14.61 6.30
N SER A 183 -4.52 -15.40 7.32
CA SER A 183 -3.60 -14.92 8.36
C SER A 183 -2.23 -14.64 7.78
N PHE A 184 -1.53 -13.66 8.37
CA PHE A 184 -0.12 -13.37 8.07
C PHE A 184 0.81 -13.87 9.18
N ASP A 185 0.29 -14.56 10.20
CA ASP A 185 1.05 -14.94 11.41
C ASP A 185 2.21 -15.89 11.09
N ASP A 186 2.02 -16.77 10.09
CA ASP A 186 3.04 -17.74 9.65
C ASP A 186 4.07 -17.14 8.67
N LEU A 187 3.87 -15.87 8.26
CA LEU A 187 4.75 -15.19 7.33
C LEU A 187 5.94 -14.53 8.06
N GLN A 188 7.05 -14.46 7.34
CA GLN A 188 8.24 -13.70 7.71
C GLN A 188 8.43 -12.54 6.71
N GLN A 189 9.32 -11.57 7.03
CA GLN A 189 9.58 -10.45 6.12
C GLN A 189 10.11 -10.93 4.77
N GLU A 190 10.90 -11.99 4.75
CA GLU A 190 11.45 -12.59 3.52
C GLU A 190 10.37 -13.12 2.56
N ASP A 191 9.25 -13.62 3.09
CA ASP A 191 8.08 -14.03 2.28
C ASP A 191 7.45 -12.79 1.61
N ILE A 192 7.42 -11.67 2.32
CA ILE A 192 6.92 -10.39 1.80
C ILE A 192 7.89 -9.82 0.76
N ASP A 193 9.20 -9.85 1.02
CA ASP A 193 10.23 -9.37 0.08
C ASP A 193 10.21 -10.18 -1.23
N LEU A 194 10.00 -11.50 -1.14
CA LEU A 194 9.78 -12.35 -2.31
C LEU A 194 8.53 -11.91 -3.10
N MET A 195 7.40 -11.74 -2.41
CA MET A 195 6.16 -11.25 -3.04
C MET A 195 6.36 -9.89 -3.71
N LEU A 196 7.05 -8.96 -3.05
CA LEU A 196 7.34 -7.63 -3.60
C LEU A 196 8.25 -7.71 -4.81
N SER A 197 9.23 -8.61 -4.84
CA SER A 197 10.09 -8.85 -5.98
C SER A 197 9.26 -9.22 -7.22
N HIS A 198 8.31 -10.14 -7.10
CA HIS A 198 7.39 -10.50 -8.18
C HIS A 198 6.44 -9.38 -8.58
N ILE A 199 5.83 -8.67 -7.61
CA ILE A 199 4.89 -7.57 -7.88
C ILE A 199 5.59 -6.41 -8.59
N ASN A 200 6.78 -6.03 -8.13
CA ASN A 200 7.51 -4.88 -8.67
C ASN A 200 8.20 -5.20 -10.01
N SER A 201 8.48 -6.46 -10.31
CA SER A 201 9.01 -6.90 -11.60
C SER A 201 7.92 -7.07 -12.67
N TYR A 202 6.64 -7.11 -12.26
CA TYR A 202 5.53 -7.24 -13.20
C TYR A 202 5.41 -6.00 -14.11
N LYS A 203 5.56 -6.20 -15.42
CA LYS A 203 5.45 -5.13 -16.43
C LYS A 203 4.03 -4.61 -16.54
N ARG A 204 3.88 -3.30 -16.60
CA ARG A 204 2.58 -2.62 -16.63
C ARG A 204 2.46 -1.73 -17.88
N GLY A 205 1.33 -1.80 -18.58
CA GLY A 205 1.07 -0.96 -19.75
C GLY A 205 1.17 0.55 -19.45
N LYS A 206 0.70 0.97 -18.28
CA LYS A 206 0.82 2.37 -17.80
C LYS A 206 2.26 2.87 -17.64
N LEU A 207 3.24 1.96 -17.53
CA LEU A 207 4.67 2.27 -17.42
C LEU A 207 5.41 2.02 -18.75
N ASN A 208 4.71 2.13 -19.88
CA ASN A 208 5.28 1.85 -21.21
C ASN A 208 5.94 0.46 -21.26
N SER A 209 5.26 -0.55 -20.74
CA SER A 209 5.74 -1.94 -20.65
C SER A 209 6.99 -2.13 -19.78
N ARG A 210 7.33 -1.18 -18.94
CA ARG A 210 8.37 -1.32 -17.91
C ARG A 210 7.77 -1.87 -16.62
N SER A 211 8.65 -2.41 -15.77
CA SER A 211 8.30 -2.76 -14.39
C SER A 211 8.53 -1.58 -13.44
N ALA A 212 7.89 -1.62 -12.28
CA ALA A 212 8.14 -0.64 -11.22
C ALA A 212 9.59 -0.73 -10.71
N TYR A 213 10.14 -1.96 -10.65
CA TYR A 213 11.55 -2.19 -10.33
C TYR A 213 12.47 -1.41 -11.27
N GLN A 214 12.32 -1.61 -12.58
CA GLN A 214 13.15 -0.95 -13.60
C GLN A 214 13.04 0.58 -13.55
N LEU A 215 11.82 1.10 -13.37
CA LEU A 215 11.61 2.54 -13.30
C LEU A 215 12.23 3.14 -12.02
N PHE A 216 12.11 2.44 -10.89
CA PHE A 216 12.70 2.88 -9.65
C PHE A 216 14.22 2.87 -9.70
N SER A 217 14.82 1.78 -10.18
CA SER A 217 16.28 1.67 -10.34
C SER A 217 16.83 2.75 -11.28
N PHE A 218 16.13 3.05 -12.36
CA PHE A 218 16.52 4.12 -13.28
C PHE A 218 16.55 5.52 -12.62
N ILE A 219 15.59 5.81 -11.72
CA ILE A 219 15.46 7.14 -11.08
C ILE A 219 16.34 7.25 -9.83
N TYR A 220 16.44 6.19 -9.03
CA TYR A 220 17.04 6.24 -7.70
C TYR A 220 18.36 5.48 -7.57
N GLY A 221 18.71 4.64 -8.57
CA GLY A 221 19.90 3.79 -8.55
C GLY A 221 19.58 2.33 -8.23
N ASP A 222 20.50 1.44 -8.60
CA ASP A 222 20.32 -0.01 -8.49
C ASP A 222 20.65 -0.57 -7.10
N ASP A 223 21.22 0.24 -6.20
CA ASP A 223 21.71 -0.17 -4.90
C ASP A 223 20.65 -0.13 -3.76
N ILE A 224 19.51 0.51 -4.02
CA ILE A 224 18.47 0.72 -2.98
C ILE A 224 17.61 -0.52 -2.79
N LEU A 225 17.07 -1.09 -3.88
CA LEU A 225 16.16 -2.24 -3.79
C LEU A 225 16.82 -3.51 -3.22
N PRO A 226 18.11 -3.82 -3.54
CA PRO A 226 18.82 -4.93 -2.89
C PRO A 226 18.94 -4.80 -1.36
N LYS A 227 19.06 -3.58 -0.82
CA LYS A 227 19.07 -3.36 0.64
C LYS A 227 17.74 -3.74 1.30
N LEU A 228 16.65 -3.70 0.54
CA LEU A 228 15.31 -4.14 0.96
C LEU A 228 15.02 -5.60 0.56
N ASN A 229 16.02 -6.39 0.18
CA ASN A 229 15.90 -7.76 -0.33
C ASN A 229 14.96 -7.91 -1.53
N ILE A 230 14.67 -6.81 -2.26
CA ILE A 230 13.86 -6.81 -3.47
C ILE A 230 14.78 -6.97 -4.66
N ARG A 231 14.51 -8.01 -5.50
CA ARG A 231 15.27 -8.32 -6.70
C ARG A 231 14.38 -8.32 -7.93
N GLU A 232 14.97 -8.10 -9.09
CA GLU A 232 14.27 -8.23 -10.35
C GLU A 232 14.01 -9.70 -10.67
N ILE A 233 12.78 -10.01 -11.07
CA ILE A 233 12.36 -11.35 -11.49
C ILE A 233 12.12 -11.33 -12.99
N GLU A 234 12.66 -12.31 -13.71
CA GLU A 234 12.44 -12.47 -15.15
C GLU A 234 10.95 -12.62 -15.47
N ALA A 235 10.53 -12.04 -16.61
CA ALA A 235 9.11 -11.94 -16.95
C ALA A 235 8.37 -13.29 -16.97
N ASN A 236 9.06 -14.37 -17.38
CA ASN A 236 8.48 -15.71 -17.45
C ASN A 236 8.37 -16.41 -16.08
N ASP A 237 9.12 -15.92 -15.08
CA ASP A 237 9.18 -16.50 -13.74
C ASP A 237 8.26 -15.76 -12.75
N ILE A 238 7.57 -14.72 -13.21
CA ILE A 238 6.67 -13.95 -12.35
C ILE A 238 5.45 -14.79 -11.95
N VAL A 239 5.27 -15.00 -10.66
CA VAL A 239 4.13 -15.69 -10.05
C VAL A 239 3.34 -14.72 -9.19
N LEU A 240 2.09 -14.42 -9.57
CA LEU A 240 1.16 -13.59 -8.80
C LEU A 240 -0.04 -14.43 -8.35
N SER A 241 0.22 -15.42 -7.55
CA SER A 241 -0.80 -16.33 -6.99
C SER A 241 -0.38 -16.83 -5.60
N PRO A 242 -1.31 -17.40 -4.80
CA PRO A 242 -0.97 -17.95 -3.49
C PRO A 242 0.05 -19.08 -3.49
N LYS A 243 0.35 -19.65 -4.67
CA LYS A 243 1.37 -20.70 -4.81
C LYS A 243 2.77 -20.18 -4.54
N LEU A 244 3.01 -18.86 -4.70
CA LEU A 244 4.31 -18.24 -4.49
C LEU A 244 4.83 -18.45 -3.06
N LEU A 245 3.95 -18.35 -2.06
CA LEU A 245 4.27 -18.42 -0.63
C LEU A 245 3.85 -19.77 0.01
N LYS A 246 3.59 -20.79 -0.79
CA LYS A 246 3.36 -22.15 -0.28
C LYS A 246 4.71 -22.75 0.07
N LYS A 247 4.93 -22.93 1.36
CA LYS A 247 5.98 -23.80 1.91
C LYS A 247 5.48 -25.24 1.92
#